data_a3319e93de94996ff2619480598d6b1b
#
_entry.id   a3319e93de94996ff2619480598d6b1b
#
_cell.length_a   1.000
_cell.length_b   1.000
_cell.length_c   1.000
_cell.angle_alpha   90.00
_cell.angle_beta   90.00
_cell.angle_gamma   90.00
#
_symmetry.space_group_name_H-M   'P 1'
#
loop_
_entity.id
_entity.type
_entity.pdbx_description
1 polymer ?
#
loop_
_entity_poly.entity_id
_entity_poly.type
_entity_poly.pdbx_seq_one_letter_code
_entity_poly.pdbx_strand_id
1 'polypeptide(L)'
;MKKSMKKILCVALCIAFLPLLLTACGNEEETPSGPAVRVAALKGPTGMAFAHMMKTNTGNYEFTLAGAPDELTGQIVSGNIDIAAVPTNLACVLYNKTKGGVKALSVITGGMLYVLERGDTVHTVSDLNGKNILCAGMGAAPEYVFNFILNQNGVQANVTYSADQTEVVSLAVAGKYDVVLLPEPHVTTLLTKAPDFRVALSLTDAFADAAMAAGYENAGLHMSTVIVRTAFLEEHPDLAAQFMADCEASVQFALDDPATAAKEIAEMGIIASAEVAEKALPSCALTFIAGDDMKNRLSPMLQVLHSANPASVGGALPGDDFWYTGK
;
A
#
# COMPACT_ATOMS: atom_id res chain seq x y z
N MET A 1 -0.13 -34.84 77.41
CA MET A 1 -0.42 -35.20 76.03
C MET A 1 -1.13 -34.13 75.18
N LYS A 2 -1.88 -33.14 75.71
CA LYS A 2 -2.65 -32.14 74.90
C LYS A 2 -1.82 -30.96 74.37
N LYS A 3 -0.61 -30.69 74.85
CA LYS A 3 0.23 -29.56 74.35
C LYS A 3 1.13 -29.90 73.14
N SER A 4 1.41 -31.18 72.89
CA SER A 4 2.23 -31.63 71.73
C SER A 4 1.41 -31.70 70.42
N MET A 5 0.11 -32.01 70.53
CA MET A 5 -0.75 -32.10 69.34
C MET A 5 -1.06 -30.76 68.65
N LYS A 6 -1.08 -29.62 69.42
CA LYS A 6 -1.30 -28.29 68.83
C LYS A 6 -0.11 -27.75 68.06
N LYS A 7 1.10 -28.15 68.39
CA LYS A 7 2.30 -27.76 67.62
C LYS A 7 2.47 -28.53 66.32
N ILE A 8 2.01 -29.77 66.25
CA ILE A 8 2.06 -30.57 65.06
C ILE A 8 0.97 -30.12 64.04
N LEU A 9 -0.15 -29.67 64.51
CA LEU A 9 -1.26 -29.15 63.67
C LEU A 9 -0.94 -27.82 62.99
N CYS A 10 -0.16 -26.93 63.67
CA CYS A 10 0.31 -25.66 63.07
C CYS A 10 1.40 -25.86 62.01
N VAL A 11 2.29 -26.85 62.14
CA VAL A 11 3.32 -27.13 61.14
C VAL A 11 2.73 -27.83 59.90
N ALA A 12 1.72 -28.67 60.08
CA ALA A 12 1.00 -29.31 58.97
C ALA A 12 0.19 -28.31 58.13
N LEU A 13 -0.34 -27.22 58.76
CA LEU A 13 -1.11 -26.19 58.07
C LEU A 13 -0.22 -25.23 57.25
N CYS A 14 1.03 -25.00 57.64
CA CYS A 14 1.99 -24.16 56.92
C CYS A 14 2.60 -24.86 55.68
N ILE A 15 2.61 -26.20 55.66
CA ILE A 15 3.16 -26.97 54.51
C ILE A 15 2.11 -27.18 53.41
N ALA A 16 0.81 -27.04 53.70
CA ALA A 16 -0.25 -27.21 52.73
C ALA A 16 -0.52 -25.92 51.87
N PHE A 17 0.09 -24.77 52.25
CA PHE A 17 -0.09 -23.49 51.51
C PHE A 17 1.10 -23.14 50.59
N LEU A 18 2.13 -23.98 50.48
CA LEU A 18 3.32 -23.66 49.67
C LEU A 18 3.26 -24.10 48.21
N PRO A 19 2.38 -24.97 47.71
CA PRO A 19 2.31 -25.27 46.27
C PRO A 19 1.34 -24.41 45.45
N LEU A 20 0.70 -23.37 46.02
CA LEU A 20 -0.27 -22.53 45.23
C LEU A 20 0.33 -21.25 44.67
N LEU A 21 1.64 -21.03 44.77
CA LEU A 21 2.31 -19.82 44.28
C LEU A 21 3.18 -20.06 43.01
N LEU A 22 3.08 -21.24 42.35
CA LEU A 22 3.92 -21.59 41.21
C LEU A 22 3.14 -21.88 39.91
N THR A 23 1.85 -21.51 39.82
CA THR A 23 1.10 -21.64 38.54
C THR A 23 0.40 -20.33 38.13
N ALA A 24 1.11 -19.20 38.27
CA ALA A 24 0.69 -17.92 37.71
C ALA A 24 1.80 -17.37 36.78
N CYS A 25 2.36 -18.24 35.91
CA CYS A 25 2.88 -17.80 34.62
C CYS A 25 1.83 -18.21 33.59
N GLY A 26 0.65 -17.62 33.67
CA GLY A 26 -0.23 -17.45 32.55
C GLY A 26 0.48 -16.49 31.59
N ASN A 27 0.57 -16.81 30.32
CA ASN A 27 0.77 -15.80 29.30
C ASN A 27 -0.28 -14.72 29.57
N GLU A 28 0.15 -13.59 30.10
CA GLU A 28 -0.64 -12.37 30.01
C GLU A 28 -0.64 -12.10 28.49
N GLU A 29 -1.76 -12.39 27.84
CA GLU A 29 -2.10 -11.70 26.59
C GLU A 29 -2.04 -10.24 26.97
N GLU A 30 -1.02 -9.52 26.48
CA GLU A 30 -0.90 -8.07 26.66
C GLU A 30 -2.16 -7.44 26.06
N THR A 31 -3.12 -7.14 26.90
CA THR A 31 -4.27 -6.34 26.47
C THR A 31 -3.72 -4.98 26.02
N PRO A 32 -4.08 -4.50 24.82
CA PRO A 32 -3.60 -3.23 24.30
C PRO A 32 -3.76 -2.12 25.34
N SER A 33 -2.69 -1.45 25.68
CA SER A 33 -2.67 -0.42 26.76
C SER A 33 -3.14 0.96 26.29
N GLY A 34 -3.73 1.08 25.08
CA GLY A 34 -4.16 2.33 24.47
C GLY A 34 -5.40 2.19 23.59
N PRO A 35 -5.92 3.29 23.04
CA PRO A 35 -6.98 3.24 22.06
C PRO A 35 -6.50 2.52 20.80
N ALA A 36 -7.36 1.71 20.19
CA ALA A 36 -7.04 1.08 18.91
C ALA A 36 -6.76 2.14 17.83
N VAL A 37 -5.68 1.94 17.06
CA VAL A 37 -5.30 2.83 15.97
C VAL A 37 -6.24 2.61 14.79
N ARG A 38 -6.88 3.65 14.29
CA ARG A 38 -7.80 3.58 13.15
C ARG A 38 -7.01 3.62 11.86
N VAL A 39 -6.90 2.47 11.21
CA VAL A 39 -6.10 2.26 10.00
C VAL A 39 -6.99 2.08 8.79
N ALA A 40 -6.65 2.72 7.67
CA ALA A 40 -7.37 2.53 6.42
C ALA A 40 -6.45 2.15 5.27
N ALA A 41 -6.96 1.35 4.33
CA ALA A 41 -6.30 1.04 3.07
C ALA A 41 -7.31 0.88 1.94
N LEU A 42 -6.83 1.01 0.71
CA LEU A 42 -7.59 0.62 -0.47
C LEU A 42 -7.48 -0.90 -0.68
N LYS A 43 -8.52 -1.50 -1.23
CA LYS A 43 -8.44 -2.85 -1.81
C LYS A 43 -7.40 -2.88 -2.92
N GLY A 44 -6.74 -4.03 -3.08
CA GLY A 44 -5.61 -4.17 -3.99
C GLY A 44 -4.25 -4.07 -3.28
N PRO A 45 -3.16 -3.66 -3.95
CA PRO A 45 -1.80 -3.72 -3.41
C PRO A 45 -1.58 -2.99 -2.08
N THR A 46 -2.25 -1.86 -1.84
CA THR A 46 -2.21 -1.16 -0.54
C THR A 46 -2.74 -2.03 0.60
N GLY A 47 -3.88 -2.70 0.38
CA GLY A 47 -4.46 -3.62 1.35
C GLY A 47 -3.64 -4.91 1.49
N MET A 48 -3.06 -5.41 0.39
CA MET A 48 -2.19 -6.60 0.41
C MET A 48 -1.01 -6.42 1.37
N ALA A 49 -0.42 -5.22 1.42
CA ALA A 49 0.66 -4.90 2.35
C ALA A 49 0.25 -5.06 3.83
N PHE A 50 -1.04 -4.92 4.15
CA PHE A 50 -1.57 -4.99 5.50
C PHE A 50 -2.24 -6.34 5.83
N ALA A 51 -2.33 -7.28 4.89
CA ALA A 51 -3.10 -8.50 5.05
C ALA A 51 -2.68 -9.32 6.27
N HIS A 52 -1.37 -9.53 6.45
CA HIS A 52 -0.85 -10.32 7.56
C HIS A 52 -1.06 -9.62 8.91
N MET A 53 -0.78 -8.32 8.99
CA MET A 53 -1.06 -7.56 10.23
C MET A 53 -2.56 -7.48 10.56
N MET A 54 -3.45 -7.48 9.56
CA MET A 54 -4.90 -7.59 9.77
C MET A 54 -5.26 -8.98 10.32
N LYS A 55 -4.64 -10.03 9.80
CA LYS A 55 -4.89 -11.43 10.22
C LYS A 55 -4.40 -11.71 11.64
N THR A 56 -3.26 -11.14 12.01
CA THR A 56 -2.60 -11.35 13.31
C THR A 56 -2.96 -10.29 14.36
N ASN A 57 -3.82 -9.33 14.00
CA ASN A 57 -4.23 -8.23 14.88
C ASN A 57 -4.88 -8.73 16.18
N THR A 58 -4.32 -8.33 17.31
CA THR A 58 -4.80 -8.65 18.66
C THR A 58 -5.65 -7.54 19.28
N GLY A 59 -6.21 -6.64 18.46
CA GLY A 59 -7.05 -5.52 18.91
C GLY A 59 -6.35 -4.16 18.95
N ASN A 60 -5.09 -4.10 18.49
CA ASN A 60 -4.32 -2.84 18.42
C ASN A 60 -4.82 -1.91 17.29
N TYR A 61 -5.46 -2.46 16.26
CA TYR A 61 -5.86 -1.75 15.05
C TYR A 61 -7.33 -1.97 14.72
N GLU A 62 -7.99 -0.90 14.26
CA GLU A 62 -9.31 -0.96 13.63
C GLU A 62 -9.14 -0.69 12.14
N PHE A 63 -9.27 -1.74 11.31
CA PHE A 63 -9.05 -1.64 9.89
C PHE A 63 -10.30 -1.28 9.10
N THR A 64 -10.16 -0.32 8.18
CA THR A 64 -11.16 0.03 7.17
C THR A 64 -10.59 -0.22 5.77
N LEU A 65 -11.25 -1.08 4.98
CA LEU A 65 -10.92 -1.31 3.57
C LEU A 65 -11.92 -0.59 2.68
N ALA A 66 -11.43 0.32 1.84
CA ALA A 66 -12.24 1.08 0.89
C ALA A 66 -12.01 0.60 -0.55
N GLY A 67 -13.02 0.75 -1.39
CA GLY A 67 -12.95 0.43 -2.82
C GLY A 67 -12.31 1.53 -3.65
N ALA A 68 -12.45 2.80 -3.21
CA ALA A 68 -11.96 3.97 -3.93
C ALA A 68 -11.36 5.02 -2.99
N PRO A 69 -10.38 5.83 -3.46
CA PRO A 69 -9.72 6.87 -2.66
C PRO A 69 -10.67 7.92 -2.06
N ASP A 70 -11.75 8.23 -2.74
CA ASP A 70 -12.73 9.25 -2.31
C ASP A 70 -13.44 8.84 -1.02
N GLU A 71 -13.64 7.54 -0.79
CA GLU A 71 -14.24 7.01 0.43
C GLU A 71 -13.38 7.30 1.67
N LEU A 72 -12.05 7.38 1.51
CA LEU A 72 -11.09 7.63 2.60
C LEU A 72 -10.80 9.12 2.79
N THR A 73 -10.76 9.92 1.72
CA THR A 73 -10.34 11.32 1.75
C THR A 73 -11.10 12.14 2.80
N GLY A 74 -12.42 12.01 2.85
CA GLY A 74 -13.27 12.71 3.82
C GLY A 74 -12.97 12.29 5.26
N GLN A 75 -12.77 11.01 5.50
CA GLN A 75 -12.50 10.44 6.82
C GLN A 75 -11.10 10.83 7.35
N ILE A 76 -10.09 10.88 6.47
CA ILE A 76 -8.74 11.33 6.81
C ILE A 76 -8.77 12.82 7.20
N VAL A 77 -9.40 13.67 6.38
CA VAL A 77 -9.49 15.11 6.62
C VAL A 77 -10.27 15.44 7.90
N SER A 78 -11.32 14.66 8.22
CA SER A 78 -12.10 14.83 9.46
C SER A 78 -11.44 14.23 10.71
N GLY A 79 -10.31 13.54 10.58
CA GLY A 79 -9.61 12.92 11.70
C GLY A 79 -10.24 11.62 12.21
N ASN A 80 -11.10 10.97 11.41
CA ASN A 80 -11.69 9.67 11.75
C ASN A 80 -10.76 8.49 11.44
N ILE A 81 -9.68 8.73 10.71
CA ILE A 81 -8.61 7.78 10.40
C ILE A 81 -7.31 8.37 10.93
N ASP A 82 -6.49 7.56 11.59
CA ASP A 82 -5.21 7.96 12.16
C ASP A 82 -4.06 7.67 11.19
N ILE A 83 -4.08 6.50 10.55
CA ILE A 83 -3.07 6.06 9.58
C ILE A 83 -3.78 5.53 8.34
N ALA A 84 -3.29 5.87 7.16
CA ALA A 84 -3.87 5.39 5.91
C ALA A 84 -2.84 5.05 4.85
N ALA A 85 -3.04 3.95 4.12
CA ALA A 85 -2.33 3.65 2.88
C ALA A 85 -3.12 4.21 1.69
N VAL A 86 -2.51 5.14 0.97
CA VAL A 86 -3.13 5.89 -0.14
C VAL A 86 -2.22 5.95 -1.36
N PRO A 87 -2.74 6.25 -2.56
CA PRO A 87 -1.89 6.59 -3.69
C PRO A 87 -0.91 7.72 -3.36
N THR A 88 0.32 7.61 -3.80
CA THR A 88 1.40 8.55 -3.44
C THR A 88 1.07 10.01 -3.80
N ASN A 89 0.47 10.24 -4.95
CA ASN A 89 0.04 11.59 -5.32
C ASN A 89 -1.08 12.13 -4.40
N LEU A 90 -2.01 11.26 -3.97
CA LEU A 90 -3.06 11.64 -3.03
C LEU A 90 -2.49 12.00 -1.65
N ALA A 91 -1.41 11.35 -1.20
CA ALA A 91 -0.73 11.73 0.03
C ALA A 91 -0.32 13.22 0.03
N CYS A 92 0.23 13.71 -1.09
CA CYS A 92 0.60 15.11 -1.28
C CYS A 92 -0.64 16.03 -1.35
N VAL A 93 -1.69 15.60 -2.06
CA VAL A 93 -2.97 16.35 -2.11
C VAL A 93 -3.55 16.52 -0.71
N LEU A 94 -3.53 15.45 0.11
CA LEU A 94 -4.01 15.50 1.50
C LEU A 94 -3.14 16.40 2.36
N TYR A 95 -1.81 16.33 2.23
CA TYR A 95 -0.89 17.23 2.95
C TYR A 95 -1.21 18.70 2.63
N ASN A 96 -1.33 19.07 1.35
CA ASN A 96 -1.64 20.43 0.95
C ASN A 96 -3.03 20.86 1.42
N LYS A 97 -4.05 20.01 1.26
CA LYS A 97 -5.43 20.28 1.65
C LYS A 97 -5.58 20.46 3.16
N THR A 98 -4.84 19.69 3.96
CA THR A 98 -4.85 19.76 5.43
C THR A 98 -3.81 20.73 5.98
N LYS A 99 -3.00 21.39 5.13
CA LYS A 99 -1.94 22.33 5.52
C LYS A 99 -0.93 21.71 6.50
N GLY A 100 -0.41 20.53 6.14
CA GLY A 100 0.53 19.78 6.99
C GLY A 100 -0.12 18.87 8.02
N GLY A 101 -1.44 18.65 7.95
CA GLY A 101 -2.18 17.79 8.88
C GLY A 101 -1.92 16.29 8.70
N VAL A 102 -1.14 15.88 7.70
CA VAL A 102 -0.67 14.51 7.50
C VAL A 102 0.83 14.48 7.19
N LYS A 103 1.50 13.38 7.56
CA LYS A 103 2.91 13.10 7.23
C LYS A 103 3.03 11.74 6.55
N ALA A 104 4.01 11.58 5.67
CA ALA A 104 4.36 10.29 5.07
C ALA A 104 5.22 9.47 6.02
N LEU A 105 4.83 8.22 6.29
CA LEU A 105 5.55 7.26 7.12
C LEU A 105 6.45 6.34 6.29
N SER A 106 5.88 5.74 5.23
CA SER A 106 6.59 4.78 4.38
C SER A 106 5.97 4.66 3.00
N VAL A 107 6.76 4.17 2.05
CA VAL A 107 6.30 3.63 0.78
C VAL A 107 6.06 2.13 0.95
N ILE A 108 4.94 1.62 0.46
CA ILE A 108 4.58 0.20 0.57
C ILE A 108 4.39 -0.50 -0.78
N THR A 109 4.39 0.23 -1.90
CA THR A 109 4.41 -0.37 -3.24
C THR A 109 5.28 0.44 -4.18
N GLY A 110 6.07 -0.27 -4.99
CA GLY A 110 6.81 0.27 -6.12
C GLY A 110 5.93 0.43 -7.38
N GLY A 111 6.56 0.37 -8.55
CA GLY A 111 5.88 0.42 -9.84
C GLY A 111 5.18 -0.90 -10.16
N MET A 112 3.90 -0.82 -10.49
CA MET A 112 3.03 -1.96 -10.80
C MET A 112 2.08 -1.67 -11.96
N LEU A 113 2.49 -0.77 -12.85
CA LEU A 113 1.74 -0.38 -14.05
C LEU A 113 2.34 -1.05 -15.28
N TYR A 114 1.48 -1.62 -16.11
CA TYR A 114 1.88 -2.36 -17.30
C TYR A 114 1.01 -2.00 -18.50
N VAL A 115 1.63 -1.91 -19.68
CA VAL A 115 0.92 -1.96 -20.95
C VAL A 115 0.80 -3.42 -21.37
N LEU A 116 -0.43 -3.84 -21.64
CA LEU A 116 -0.73 -5.16 -22.18
C LEU A 116 -1.20 -5.03 -23.61
N GLU A 117 -0.86 -6.03 -24.43
CA GLU A 117 -1.24 -6.10 -25.83
C GLU A 117 -1.82 -7.47 -26.17
N ARG A 118 -2.89 -7.47 -26.97
CA ARG A 118 -3.34 -8.63 -27.74
C ARG A 118 -2.60 -8.61 -29.08
N GLY A 119 -1.59 -9.45 -29.21
CA GLY A 119 -0.70 -9.47 -30.37
C GLY A 119 0.77 -9.37 -29.96
N ASP A 120 1.63 -8.94 -30.88
CA ASP A 120 3.07 -8.87 -30.71
C ASP A 120 3.68 -7.71 -31.54
N THR A 121 3.17 -6.50 -31.34
CA THR A 121 3.59 -5.31 -32.10
C THR A 121 4.13 -4.19 -31.22
N VAL A 122 4.01 -4.31 -29.88
CA VAL A 122 4.52 -3.33 -28.90
C VAL A 122 5.68 -3.94 -28.13
N HIS A 123 6.88 -3.43 -28.37
CA HIS A 123 8.12 -3.85 -27.71
C HIS A 123 8.84 -2.67 -27.03
N THR A 124 8.54 -1.45 -27.49
CA THR A 124 9.09 -0.20 -26.97
C THR A 124 7.98 0.83 -26.80
N VAL A 125 8.25 1.90 -26.04
CA VAL A 125 7.30 3.02 -25.91
C VAL A 125 6.99 3.65 -27.26
N SER A 126 7.94 3.70 -28.19
CA SER A 126 7.74 4.26 -29.54
C SER A 126 6.73 3.49 -30.39
N ASP A 127 6.55 2.19 -30.13
CA ASP A 127 5.58 1.36 -30.85
C ASP A 127 4.11 1.69 -30.47
N LEU A 128 3.91 2.48 -29.45
CA LEU A 128 2.60 3.00 -29.05
C LEU A 128 2.10 4.13 -29.96
N ASN A 129 2.96 4.66 -30.83
CA ASN A 129 2.59 5.77 -31.71
C ASN A 129 1.41 5.40 -32.62
N GLY A 130 0.35 6.22 -32.60
CA GLY A 130 -0.89 6.02 -33.37
C GLY A 130 -1.79 4.90 -32.84
N LYS A 131 -1.43 4.16 -31.79
CA LYS A 131 -2.27 3.11 -31.21
C LYS A 131 -3.45 3.67 -30.45
N ASN A 132 -4.56 2.91 -30.44
CA ASN A 132 -5.71 3.18 -29.58
C ASN A 132 -5.50 2.44 -28.25
N ILE A 133 -5.39 3.16 -27.16
CA ILE A 133 -5.03 2.62 -25.85
C ILE A 133 -6.11 2.97 -24.85
N LEU A 134 -6.64 1.97 -24.14
CA LEU A 134 -7.53 2.19 -23.00
C LEU A 134 -6.73 2.08 -21.69
N CYS A 135 -6.72 3.15 -20.93
CA CYS A 135 -5.94 3.25 -19.70
C CYS A 135 -6.84 3.32 -18.46
N ALA A 136 -6.48 2.57 -17.44
CA ALA A 136 -7.04 2.74 -16.11
C ALA A 136 -6.41 3.94 -15.39
N GLY A 137 -7.15 4.52 -14.42
CA GLY A 137 -6.62 5.54 -13.51
C GLY A 137 -6.80 6.97 -13.97
N MET A 138 -7.94 7.29 -14.61
CA MET A 138 -8.34 8.65 -14.93
C MET A 138 -8.27 9.57 -13.70
N GLY A 139 -7.59 10.71 -13.81
CA GLY A 139 -7.40 11.67 -12.73
C GLY A 139 -6.42 11.23 -11.63
N ALA A 140 -5.71 10.12 -11.79
CA ALA A 140 -4.80 9.56 -10.80
C ALA A 140 -3.38 9.36 -11.37
N ALA A 141 -2.45 8.90 -10.53
CA ALA A 141 -1.04 8.73 -10.89
C ALA A 141 -0.81 7.97 -12.22
N PRO A 142 -1.56 6.90 -12.56
CA PRO A 142 -1.34 6.21 -13.84
C PRO A 142 -1.49 7.11 -15.06
N GLU A 143 -2.49 8.01 -15.08
CA GLU A 143 -2.67 8.96 -16.18
C GLU A 143 -1.47 9.91 -16.31
N TYR A 144 -1.05 10.52 -15.22
CA TYR A 144 0.05 11.49 -15.24
C TYR A 144 1.38 10.83 -15.62
N VAL A 145 1.65 9.65 -15.07
CA VAL A 145 2.85 8.86 -15.37
C VAL A 145 2.89 8.46 -16.84
N PHE A 146 1.78 7.93 -17.37
CA PHE A 146 1.74 7.47 -18.76
C PHE A 146 1.87 8.63 -19.75
N ASN A 147 1.15 9.72 -19.52
CA ASN A 147 1.27 10.94 -20.33
C ASN A 147 2.69 11.52 -20.30
N PHE A 148 3.35 11.51 -19.14
CA PHE A 148 4.75 11.93 -19.03
C PHE A 148 5.67 11.04 -19.90
N ILE A 149 5.53 9.72 -19.80
CA ILE A 149 6.32 8.78 -20.61
C ILE A 149 6.10 9.00 -22.11
N LEU A 150 4.84 9.12 -22.55
CA LEU A 150 4.53 9.37 -23.98
C LEU A 150 5.14 10.69 -24.45
N ASN A 151 4.99 11.76 -23.68
CA ASN A 151 5.51 13.08 -24.03
C ASN A 151 7.03 13.10 -24.12
N GLN A 152 7.75 12.49 -23.17
CA GLN A 152 9.22 12.42 -23.18
C GLN A 152 9.76 11.61 -24.37
N ASN A 153 9.01 10.63 -24.86
CA ASN A 153 9.37 9.82 -26.03
C ASN A 153 8.82 10.38 -27.34
N GLY A 154 8.13 11.52 -27.33
CA GLY A 154 7.53 12.12 -28.54
C GLY A 154 6.44 11.25 -29.19
N VAL A 155 5.80 10.38 -28.42
CA VAL A 155 4.77 9.43 -28.88
C VAL A 155 3.40 10.07 -28.87
N GLN A 156 2.68 9.95 -29.99
CA GLN A 156 1.29 10.39 -30.14
C GLN A 156 0.38 9.17 -30.22
N ALA A 157 -0.21 8.77 -29.11
CA ALA A 157 -1.19 7.70 -29.04
C ALA A 157 -2.61 8.25 -28.83
N ASN A 158 -3.62 7.47 -29.28
CA ASN A 158 -5.03 7.80 -29.02
C ASN A 158 -5.44 7.17 -27.68
N VAL A 159 -5.24 7.92 -26.57
CA VAL A 159 -5.46 7.39 -25.22
C VAL A 159 -6.86 7.75 -24.74
N THR A 160 -7.60 6.74 -24.29
CA THR A 160 -8.88 6.89 -23.57
C THR A 160 -8.63 6.47 -22.11
N TYR A 161 -9.10 7.26 -21.16
CA TYR A 161 -8.96 6.95 -19.73
C TYR A 161 -10.29 6.54 -19.10
N SER A 162 -10.26 5.50 -18.25
CA SER A 162 -11.36 5.11 -17.36
C SER A 162 -10.92 5.21 -15.90
N ALA A 163 -11.83 5.62 -15.03
CA ALA A 163 -11.63 5.56 -13.58
C ALA A 163 -11.83 4.14 -13.03
N ASP A 164 -12.58 3.28 -13.74
CA ASP A 164 -12.87 1.90 -13.33
C ASP A 164 -11.94 0.91 -14.04
N GLN A 165 -11.05 0.32 -13.27
CA GLN A 165 -10.10 -0.70 -13.75
C GLN A 165 -10.80 -1.98 -14.20
N THR A 166 -11.93 -2.35 -13.60
CA THR A 166 -12.75 -3.51 -13.98
C THR A 166 -13.41 -3.29 -15.33
N GLU A 167 -13.80 -2.06 -15.65
CA GLU A 167 -14.30 -1.68 -16.95
C GLU A 167 -13.23 -1.90 -18.04
N VAL A 168 -11.98 -1.44 -17.78
CA VAL A 168 -10.85 -1.66 -18.71
C VAL A 168 -10.64 -3.13 -19.02
N VAL A 169 -10.60 -3.97 -17.97
CA VAL A 169 -10.51 -5.44 -18.15
C VAL A 169 -11.67 -5.98 -18.99
N SER A 170 -12.90 -5.55 -18.69
CA SER A 170 -14.10 -6.05 -19.39
C SER A 170 -14.11 -5.68 -20.86
N LEU A 171 -13.74 -4.44 -21.20
CA LEU A 171 -13.66 -3.97 -22.60
C LEU A 171 -12.53 -4.67 -23.37
N ALA A 172 -11.38 -4.93 -22.73
CA ALA A 172 -10.29 -5.69 -23.30
C ALA A 172 -10.71 -7.15 -23.61
N VAL A 173 -11.32 -7.84 -22.65
CA VAL A 173 -11.85 -9.20 -22.82
C VAL A 173 -12.88 -9.26 -23.97
N ALA A 174 -13.74 -8.23 -24.06
CA ALA A 174 -14.73 -8.11 -25.15
C ALA A 174 -14.16 -7.76 -26.53
N GLY A 175 -12.83 -7.59 -26.66
CA GLY A 175 -12.16 -7.28 -27.93
C GLY A 175 -12.42 -5.86 -28.44
N LYS A 176 -12.70 -4.91 -27.52
CA LYS A 176 -12.89 -3.50 -27.88
C LYS A 176 -11.58 -2.73 -27.97
N TYR A 177 -10.57 -3.20 -27.25
CA TYR A 177 -9.22 -2.65 -27.25
C TYR A 177 -8.20 -3.80 -27.22
N ASP A 178 -7.19 -3.70 -28.05
CA ASP A 178 -6.08 -4.65 -28.12
C ASP A 178 -4.84 -4.17 -27.36
N VAL A 179 -4.81 -2.89 -26.98
CA VAL A 179 -3.75 -2.32 -26.13
C VAL A 179 -4.40 -1.62 -24.93
N VAL A 180 -3.98 -2.02 -23.73
CA VAL A 180 -4.52 -1.45 -22.49
C VAL A 180 -3.40 -1.18 -21.49
N LEU A 181 -3.61 -0.19 -20.60
CA LEU A 181 -2.76 0.07 -19.44
C LEU A 181 -3.54 -0.27 -18.17
N LEU A 182 -2.97 -1.16 -17.36
CA LEU A 182 -3.54 -1.62 -16.10
C LEU A 182 -2.49 -1.68 -14.99
N PRO A 183 -2.89 -1.46 -13.73
CA PRO A 183 -2.11 -1.86 -12.56
C PRO A 183 -2.36 -3.34 -12.22
N GLU A 184 -1.46 -3.96 -11.45
CA GLU A 184 -1.80 -5.17 -10.72
C GLU A 184 -2.88 -4.88 -9.64
N PRO A 185 -3.75 -5.84 -9.32
CA PRO A 185 -3.87 -7.21 -9.82
C PRO A 185 -4.76 -7.34 -11.08
N HIS A 186 -5.12 -6.23 -11.72
CA HIS A 186 -5.98 -6.25 -12.92
C HIS A 186 -5.25 -6.78 -14.15
N VAL A 187 -3.92 -6.64 -14.20
CA VAL A 187 -3.05 -7.31 -15.19
C VAL A 187 -3.23 -8.82 -15.11
N THR A 188 -3.00 -9.41 -13.94
CA THR A 188 -3.18 -10.84 -13.69
C THR A 188 -4.62 -11.29 -13.99
N THR A 189 -5.62 -10.47 -13.65
CA THR A 189 -7.03 -10.75 -13.96
C THR A 189 -7.28 -10.78 -15.46
N LEU A 190 -6.74 -9.83 -16.23
CA LEU A 190 -6.89 -9.81 -17.68
C LEU A 190 -6.20 -11.02 -18.32
N LEU A 191 -4.95 -11.32 -17.97
CA LEU A 191 -4.21 -12.46 -18.51
C LEU A 191 -4.88 -13.81 -18.20
N THR A 192 -5.57 -13.90 -17.06
CA THR A 192 -6.34 -15.10 -16.71
C THR A 192 -7.61 -15.24 -17.58
N LYS A 193 -8.31 -14.12 -17.85
CA LYS A 193 -9.56 -14.13 -18.62
C LYS A 193 -9.37 -14.11 -20.14
N ALA A 194 -8.27 -13.56 -20.61
CA ALA A 194 -7.91 -13.40 -22.01
C ALA A 194 -6.42 -13.75 -22.19
N PRO A 195 -6.06 -15.05 -22.28
CA PRO A 195 -4.67 -15.50 -22.35
C PRO A 195 -3.97 -15.19 -23.69
N ASP A 196 -4.68 -14.59 -24.63
CA ASP A 196 -4.16 -14.02 -25.88
C ASP A 196 -3.55 -12.60 -25.68
N PHE A 197 -3.70 -12.01 -24.50
CA PHE A 197 -2.93 -10.85 -24.09
C PHE A 197 -1.57 -11.25 -23.52
N ARG A 198 -0.61 -10.34 -23.65
CA ARG A 198 0.71 -10.40 -22.99
C ARG A 198 1.03 -9.08 -22.30
N VAL A 199 1.93 -9.09 -21.34
CA VAL A 199 2.59 -7.87 -20.86
C VAL A 199 3.56 -7.42 -21.95
N ALA A 200 3.32 -6.24 -22.50
CA ALA A 200 4.16 -5.64 -23.54
C ALA A 200 5.25 -4.73 -22.93
N LEU A 201 4.87 -3.86 -21.99
CA LEU A 201 5.80 -2.91 -21.36
C LEU A 201 5.56 -2.85 -19.85
N SER A 202 6.64 -2.79 -19.07
CA SER A 202 6.65 -2.32 -17.69
C SER A 202 6.81 -0.80 -17.68
N LEU A 203 5.90 -0.07 -17.02
CA LEU A 203 6.07 1.38 -16.91
C LEU A 203 7.08 1.78 -15.83
N THR A 204 7.56 0.86 -15.01
CA THR A 204 8.61 1.13 -14.03
C THR A 204 9.89 1.58 -14.72
N ASP A 205 10.36 0.79 -15.68
CA ASP A 205 11.58 1.07 -16.43
C ASP A 205 11.38 2.26 -17.37
N ALA A 206 10.26 2.27 -18.11
CA ALA A 206 9.92 3.35 -19.04
C ALA A 206 9.82 4.73 -18.33
N PHE A 207 9.33 4.76 -17.10
CA PHE A 207 9.28 5.99 -16.30
C PHE A 207 10.67 6.42 -15.85
N ALA A 208 11.48 5.50 -15.34
CA ALA A 208 12.84 5.80 -14.90
C ALA A 208 13.69 6.37 -16.05
N ASP A 209 13.61 5.76 -17.24
CA ASP A 209 14.31 6.23 -18.44
C ASP A 209 13.82 7.62 -18.90
N ALA A 210 12.51 7.82 -18.94
CA ALA A 210 11.92 9.10 -19.32
C ALA A 210 12.24 10.21 -18.31
N ALA A 211 12.24 9.90 -17.01
CA ALA A 211 12.60 10.85 -15.96
C ALA A 211 14.08 11.21 -16.01
N MET A 212 14.96 10.23 -16.21
CA MET A 212 16.41 10.48 -16.39
C MET A 212 16.67 11.37 -17.61
N ALA A 213 16.02 11.10 -18.75
CA ALA A 213 16.12 11.94 -19.95
C ALA A 213 15.63 13.38 -19.73
N ALA A 214 14.69 13.57 -18.80
CA ALA A 214 14.20 14.89 -18.39
C ALA A 214 15.02 15.55 -17.28
N GLY A 215 16.12 14.93 -16.82
CA GLY A 215 17.04 15.46 -15.80
C GLY A 215 16.63 15.17 -14.35
N TYR A 216 15.69 14.23 -14.11
CA TYR A 216 15.32 13.76 -12.79
C TYR A 216 16.09 12.49 -12.43
N GLU A 217 17.18 12.64 -11.70
CA GLU A 217 17.99 11.51 -11.25
C GLU A 217 17.25 10.67 -10.18
N ASN A 218 17.43 9.35 -10.23
CA ASN A 218 16.88 8.39 -9.27
C ASN A 218 15.34 8.39 -9.16
N ALA A 219 14.63 8.94 -10.13
CA ALA A 219 13.17 8.87 -10.16
C ALA A 219 12.71 7.44 -10.47
N GLY A 220 11.90 6.87 -9.58
CA GLY A 220 11.25 5.58 -9.75
C GLY A 220 9.76 5.68 -9.49
N LEU A 221 8.99 4.68 -9.92
CA LEU A 221 7.58 4.61 -9.58
C LEU A 221 7.39 4.08 -8.17
N HIS A 222 6.71 4.86 -7.35
CA HIS A 222 6.31 4.53 -5.98
C HIS A 222 4.81 4.84 -5.84
N MET A 223 3.97 3.80 -5.95
CA MET A 223 2.55 3.99 -6.21
C MET A 223 1.72 4.22 -4.94
N SER A 224 2.17 3.71 -3.79
CA SER A 224 1.41 3.82 -2.53
C SER A 224 2.30 4.24 -1.37
N THR A 225 1.78 5.19 -0.59
CA THR A 225 2.43 5.76 0.59
C THR A 225 1.50 5.59 1.79
N VAL A 226 2.06 5.18 2.91
CA VAL A 226 1.38 5.23 4.21
C VAL A 226 1.54 6.63 4.75
N ILE A 227 0.42 7.24 5.12
CA ILE A 227 0.38 8.54 5.80
C ILE A 227 -0.18 8.39 7.21
N VAL A 228 0.24 9.27 8.10
CA VAL A 228 -0.27 9.40 9.46
C VAL A 228 -0.81 10.81 9.68
N ARG A 229 -1.86 10.96 10.45
CA ARG A 229 -2.35 12.25 10.90
C ARG A 229 -1.32 12.87 11.85
N THR A 230 -0.90 14.11 11.59
CA THR A 230 0.16 14.80 12.34
C THR A 230 -0.16 14.85 13.83
N ALA A 231 -1.39 15.23 14.21
CA ALA A 231 -1.80 15.27 15.61
C ALA A 231 -1.74 13.88 16.29
N PHE A 232 -2.11 12.80 15.60
CA PHE A 232 -1.98 11.45 16.14
C PHE A 232 -0.52 11.06 16.37
N LEU A 233 0.36 11.37 15.42
CA LEU A 233 1.79 11.10 15.54
C LEU A 233 2.43 11.83 16.73
N GLU A 234 2.00 13.09 16.99
CA GLU A 234 2.47 13.89 18.12
C GLU A 234 1.95 13.38 19.47
N GLU A 235 0.69 12.90 19.51
CA GLU A 235 0.04 12.36 20.71
C GLU A 235 0.48 10.94 21.04
N HIS A 236 0.75 10.11 20.01
CA HIS A 236 0.99 8.68 20.11
C HIS A 236 2.18 8.21 19.24
N PRO A 237 3.39 8.75 19.44
CA PRO A 237 4.56 8.39 18.61
C PRO A 237 4.92 6.91 18.71
N ASP A 238 4.71 6.30 19.88
CA ASP A 238 5.00 4.87 20.10
C ASP A 238 4.05 3.97 19.30
N LEU A 239 2.75 4.33 19.20
CA LEU A 239 1.79 3.58 18.38
C LEU A 239 2.09 3.71 16.89
N ALA A 240 2.56 4.87 16.43
CA ALA A 240 2.99 5.05 15.05
C ALA A 240 4.26 4.23 14.75
N ALA A 241 5.21 4.17 15.67
CA ALA A 241 6.41 3.33 15.54
C ALA A 241 6.07 1.84 15.54
N GLN A 242 5.17 1.39 16.40
CA GLN A 242 4.69 0.01 16.41
C GLN A 242 4.00 -0.35 15.09
N PHE A 243 3.11 0.54 14.60
CA PHE A 243 2.47 0.34 13.30
C PHE A 243 3.48 0.18 12.16
N MET A 244 4.54 0.99 12.14
CA MET A 244 5.58 0.89 11.11
C MET A 244 6.29 -0.47 11.16
N ALA A 245 6.63 -0.97 12.35
CA ALA A 245 7.25 -2.27 12.54
C ALA A 245 6.32 -3.42 12.08
N ASP A 246 5.04 -3.37 12.46
CA ASP A 246 4.04 -4.36 12.07
C ASP A 246 3.76 -4.33 10.56
N CYS A 247 3.74 -3.14 9.96
CA CYS A 247 3.60 -2.97 8.52
C CYS A 247 4.79 -3.55 7.74
N GLU A 248 6.02 -3.27 8.19
CA GLU A 248 7.24 -3.84 7.60
C GLU A 248 7.21 -5.37 7.68
N ALA A 249 6.89 -5.93 8.84
CA ALA A 249 6.77 -7.37 9.04
C ALA A 249 5.68 -7.99 8.15
N SER A 250 4.54 -7.31 7.99
CA SER A 250 3.45 -7.77 7.12
C SER A 250 3.85 -7.78 5.64
N VAL A 251 4.55 -6.75 5.17
CA VAL A 251 5.11 -6.70 3.81
C VAL A 251 6.12 -7.82 3.61
N GLN A 252 7.05 -7.98 4.55
CA GLN A 252 8.09 -9.02 4.46
C GLN A 252 7.48 -10.43 4.43
N PHE A 253 6.47 -10.70 5.27
CA PHE A 253 5.74 -11.96 5.24
C PHE A 253 5.12 -12.25 3.87
N ALA A 254 4.50 -11.24 3.24
CA ALA A 254 3.90 -11.41 1.92
C ALA A 254 4.93 -11.69 0.81
N LEU A 255 6.17 -11.20 0.96
CA LEU A 255 7.28 -11.47 0.05
C LEU A 255 7.89 -12.85 0.27
N ASP A 256 7.99 -13.30 1.53
CA ASP A 256 8.64 -14.56 1.90
C ASP A 256 7.73 -15.78 1.71
N ASP A 257 6.43 -15.65 1.96
CA ASP A 257 5.43 -16.72 1.79
C ASP A 257 4.19 -16.21 1.02
N PRO A 258 4.32 -15.96 -0.30
CA PRO A 258 3.23 -15.44 -1.12
C PRO A 258 2.02 -16.38 -1.19
N ALA A 259 2.20 -17.69 -1.01
CA ALA A 259 1.11 -18.66 -1.04
C ALA A 259 0.21 -18.56 0.21
N THR A 260 0.80 -18.35 1.39
CA THR A 260 0.01 -18.11 2.62
C THR A 260 -0.56 -16.70 2.63
N ALA A 261 0.23 -15.69 2.25
CA ALA A 261 -0.23 -14.32 2.14
C ALA A 261 -1.44 -14.17 1.20
N ALA A 262 -1.45 -14.88 0.06
CA ALA A 262 -2.57 -14.86 -0.88
C ALA A 262 -3.89 -15.38 -0.25
N LYS A 263 -3.83 -16.37 0.61
CA LYS A 263 -4.99 -16.88 1.36
C LYS A 263 -5.50 -15.83 2.36
N GLU A 264 -4.60 -15.20 3.10
CA GLU A 264 -4.94 -14.13 4.05
C GLU A 264 -5.54 -12.92 3.32
N ILE A 265 -4.96 -12.51 2.18
CA ILE A 265 -5.49 -11.45 1.32
C ILE A 265 -6.94 -11.72 0.89
N ALA A 266 -7.24 -12.97 0.52
CA ALA A 266 -8.60 -13.35 0.15
C ALA A 266 -9.54 -13.41 1.36
N GLU A 267 -9.09 -13.96 2.49
CA GLU A 267 -9.86 -14.04 3.74
C GLU A 267 -10.21 -12.65 4.28
N MET A 268 -9.30 -11.68 4.17
CA MET A 268 -9.53 -10.28 4.57
C MET A 268 -10.38 -9.51 3.55
N GLY A 269 -10.77 -10.11 2.43
CA GLY A 269 -11.62 -9.47 1.42
C GLY A 269 -10.93 -8.37 0.61
N ILE A 270 -9.60 -8.39 0.57
CA ILE A 270 -8.78 -7.44 -0.19
C ILE A 270 -8.85 -7.76 -1.69
N ILE A 271 -8.65 -9.03 -2.04
CA ILE A 271 -8.83 -9.61 -3.37
C ILE A 271 -9.78 -10.80 -3.22
N ALA A 272 -10.73 -10.93 -4.14
CA ALA A 272 -11.76 -11.98 -4.04
C ALA A 272 -11.24 -13.41 -4.24
N SER A 273 -10.07 -13.61 -4.88
CA SER A 273 -9.50 -14.90 -5.22
C SER A 273 -8.07 -15.02 -4.72
N ALA A 274 -7.80 -16.03 -3.89
CA ALA A 274 -6.44 -16.34 -3.46
C ALA A 274 -5.54 -16.72 -4.65
N GLU A 275 -6.06 -17.41 -5.66
CA GLU A 275 -5.29 -17.76 -6.86
C GLU A 275 -4.84 -16.51 -7.64
N VAL A 276 -5.72 -15.50 -7.78
CA VAL A 276 -5.37 -14.23 -8.41
C VAL A 276 -4.36 -13.47 -7.56
N ALA A 277 -4.56 -13.44 -6.25
CA ALA A 277 -3.63 -12.78 -5.32
C ALA A 277 -2.23 -13.41 -5.38
N GLU A 278 -2.12 -14.75 -5.36
CA GLU A 278 -0.84 -15.46 -5.43
C GLU A 278 -0.08 -15.19 -6.73
N LYS A 279 -0.80 -15.18 -7.87
CA LYS A 279 -0.21 -14.88 -9.18
C LYS A 279 0.20 -13.41 -9.31
N ALA A 280 -0.55 -12.48 -8.71
CA ALA A 280 -0.31 -11.05 -8.80
C ALA A 280 0.79 -10.55 -7.84
N LEU A 281 0.93 -11.15 -6.66
CA LEU A 281 1.85 -10.71 -5.60
C LEU A 281 3.26 -10.39 -6.11
N PRO A 282 3.94 -11.23 -6.91
CA PRO A 282 5.28 -10.93 -7.39
C PRO A 282 5.38 -9.65 -8.23
N SER A 283 4.28 -9.26 -8.89
CA SER A 283 4.20 -8.08 -9.77
C SER A 283 3.52 -6.87 -9.12
N CYS A 284 3.01 -7.01 -7.88
CA CYS A 284 2.46 -5.91 -7.09
C CYS A 284 3.53 -4.99 -6.49
N ALA A 285 4.81 -5.35 -6.64
CA ALA A 285 5.96 -4.57 -6.18
C ALA A 285 5.83 -4.11 -4.71
N LEU A 286 5.36 -5.01 -3.82
CA LEU A 286 5.30 -4.73 -2.39
C LEU A 286 6.70 -4.41 -1.88
N THR A 287 6.80 -3.41 -1.03
CA THR A 287 8.07 -2.94 -0.45
C THR A 287 7.79 -2.21 0.87
N PHE A 288 8.82 -2.01 1.67
CA PHE A 288 8.77 -1.10 2.81
C PHE A 288 9.98 -0.17 2.76
N ILE A 289 9.74 1.12 2.54
CA ILE A 289 10.79 2.15 2.45
C ILE A 289 10.37 3.30 3.34
N ALA A 290 11.19 3.67 4.32
CA ALA A 290 10.88 4.71 5.30
C ALA A 290 12.05 5.71 5.47
N GLY A 291 11.83 6.73 6.27
CA GLY A 291 12.86 7.70 6.64
C GLY A 291 13.42 8.50 5.47
N ASP A 292 14.72 8.79 5.52
CA ASP A 292 15.40 9.58 4.49
C ASP A 292 15.41 8.88 3.12
N ASP A 293 15.43 7.54 3.09
CA ASP A 293 15.37 6.78 1.82
C ASP A 293 14.01 6.96 1.12
N MET A 294 12.90 6.96 1.87
CA MET A 294 11.58 7.29 1.34
C MET A 294 11.57 8.69 0.71
N LYS A 295 12.07 9.71 1.43
CA LYS A 295 12.14 11.08 0.92
C LYS A 295 12.93 11.16 -0.37
N ASN A 296 14.12 10.53 -0.40
CA ASN A 296 15.03 10.57 -1.55
C ASN A 296 14.41 9.91 -2.79
N ARG A 297 13.64 8.84 -2.62
CA ARG A 297 13.00 8.12 -3.74
C ARG A 297 11.71 8.78 -4.22
N LEU A 298 10.89 9.31 -3.31
CA LEU A 298 9.62 9.94 -3.68
C LEU A 298 9.79 11.35 -4.27
N SER A 299 10.73 12.14 -3.76
CA SER A 299 10.87 13.54 -4.19
C SER A 299 11.03 13.71 -5.71
N PRO A 300 11.88 12.94 -6.43
CA PRO A 300 12.00 13.05 -7.88
C PRO A 300 10.68 12.68 -8.60
N MET A 301 9.98 11.62 -8.18
CA MET A 301 8.70 11.24 -8.76
C MET A 301 7.65 12.35 -8.60
N LEU A 302 7.56 12.95 -7.41
CA LEU A 302 6.62 14.04 -7.14
C LEU A 302 6.96 15.29 -7.96
N GLN A 303 8.24 15.59 -8.19
CA GLN A 303 8.67 16.67 -9.07
C GLN A 303 8.22 16.43 -10.52
N VAL A 304 8.38 15.21 -11.02
CA VAL A 304 7.87 14.81 -12.35
C VAL A 304 6.37 15.03 -12.44
N LEU A 305 5.59 14.51 -11.48
CA LEU A 305 4.15 14.66 -11.46
C LEU A 305 3.72 16.13 -11.37
N HIS A 306 4.36 16.91 -10.50
CA HIS A 306 4.09 18.35 -10.36
C HIS A 306 4.39 19.12 -11.65
N SER A 307 5.51 18.83 -12.30
CA SER A 307 5.91 19.49 -13.56
C SER A 307 4.96 19.15 -14.71
N ALA A 308 4.45 17.91 -14.74
CA ALA A 308 3.47 17.47 -15.74
C ALA A 308 2.08 18.08 -15.48
N ASN A 309 1.65 18.11 -14.23
CA ASN A 309 0.38 18.71 -13.79
C ASN A 309 0.44 19.02 -12.27
N PRO A 310 0.59 20.30 -11.87
CA PRO A 310 0.63 20.68 -10.45
C PRO A 310 -0.56 20.17 -9.63
N ALA A 311 -1.76 20.10 -10.22
CA ALA A 311 -2.95 19.61 -9.53
C ALA A 311 -2.82 18.14 -9.11
N SER A 312 -1.98 17.34 -9.78
CA SER A 312 -1.76 15.93 -9.46
C SER A 312 -1.23 15.71 -8.05
N VAL A 313 -0.50 16.68 -7.50
CA VAL A 313 0.07 16.68 -6.14
C VAL A 313 -0.55 17.73 -5.22
N GLY A 314 -1.72 18.30 -5.59
CA GLY A 314 -2.44 19.29 -4.80
C GLY A 314 -1.97 20.72 -4.98
N GLY A 315 -1.32 21.05 -6.09
CA GLY A 315 -0.93 22.39 -6.51
C GLY A 315 0.49 22.81 -6.13
N ALA A 316 1.11 22.15 -5.14
CA ALA A 316 2.48 22.41 -4.71
C ALA A 316 3.15 21.11 -4.25
N LEU A 317 4.48 21.07 -4.37
CA LEU A 317 5.28 20.00 -3.74
C LEU A 317 5.19 20.12 -2.22
N PRO A 318 5.22 18.99 -1.48
CA PRO A 318 5.17 19.03 -0.03
C PRO A 318 6.45 19.61 0.56
N GLY A 319 6.34 20.26 1.73
CA GLY A 319 7.46 20.76 2.50
C GLY A 319 8.28 19.64 3.18
N ASP A 320 9.37 20.04 3.83
CA ASP A 320 10.25 19.11 4.55
C ASP A 320 9.54 18.43 5.74
N ASP A 321 8.55 19.07 6.32
CA ASP A 321 7.74 18.57 7.42
C ASP A 321 6.74 17.46 7.02
N PHE A 322 6.56 17.22 5.71
CA PHE A 322 5.77 16.10 5.21
C PHE A 322 6.41 14.73 5.53
N TRP A 323 7.72 14.68 5.59
CA TRP A 323 8.47 13.43 5.70
C TRP A 323 8.70 13.05 7.17
N TYR A 324 8.22 11.89 7.58
CA TYR A 324 8.60 11.34 8.87
C TYR A 324 9.90 10.57 8.75
N THR A 325 10.96 11.08 9.37
CA THR A 325 12.31 10.49 9.32
C THR A 325 12.71 9.78 10.62
N GLY A 326 11.76 9.61 11.54
CA GLY A 326 12.02 8.89 12.81
C GLY A 326 12.77 9.74 13.86
N LYS A 327 12.76 11.08 13.71
CA LYS A 327 13.41 12.01 14.64
C LYS A 327 12.39 12.89 15.31
#